data_4a5a434f3b46aaa0ce86b33ef4c502cf
#
_entry.id   4a5a434f3b46aaa0ce86b33ef4c502cf
#
_cell.length_a   1.000
_cell.length_b   1.000
_cell.length_c   1.000
_cell.angle_alpha   90.00
_cell.angle_beta   90.00
_cell.angle_gamma   90.00
#
_symmetry.space_group_name_H-M   'P 1'
#
loop_
_entity.id
_entity.type
_entity.pdbx_description
1 polymer ?
#
loop_
_entity_poly.entity_id
_entity_poly.type
_entity_poly.pdbx_seq_one_letter_code
_entity_poly.pdbx_strand_id
1 'polypeptide(L)'
;MEPNSTKHLKLAEGPLQEVYCQILDACKSISHYLRYSTSSHVETENVYGELQLDGDLLTEKIIFGALQKASSVFGAVSEETPQMVPLNQEGEYIVTFDPLDGSSVVEANMAVGSIFGIWKKRPD
;
A
#
# COMPACT_ATOMS: atom_id res chain seq x y z
N MET A 1 -15.93 -5.28 -14.36
CA MET A 1 -15.73 -6.57 -13.67
C MET A 1 -14.25 -6.88 -13.61
N GLU A 2 -13.76 -7.17 -12.44
CA GLU A 2 -12.34 -7.47 -12.25
C GLU A 2 -12.12 -8.98 -12.26
N PRO A 3 -11.61 -9.54 -13.37
CA PRO A 3 -11.47 -10.99 -13.51
C PRO A 3 -10.42 -11.60 -12.57
N ASN A 4 -9.63 -10.76 -11.92
CA ASN A 4 -8.55 -11.21 -11.04
C ASN A 4 -8.73 -10.72 -9.59
N SER A 5 -9.96 -10.80 -9.10
CA SER A 5 -10.20 -10.41 -7.71
C SER A 5 -9.47 -11.33 -6.74
N THR A 6 -8.69 -10.74 -5.85
CA THR A 6 -7.99 -11.46 -4.78
C THR A 6 -8.94 -12.08 -3.76
N LYS A 7 -10.22 -11.73 -3.81
CA LYS A 7 -11.24 -12.25 -2.90
C LYS A 7 -11.35 -13.77 -2.88
N HIS A 8 -10.95 -14.40 -3.98
CA HIS A 8 -11.02 -15.86 -4.10
C HIS A 8 -9.74 -16.56 -3.64
N LEU A 9 -8.68 -15.81 -3.34
CA LEU A 9 -7.44 -16.38 -2.83
C LEU A 9 -7.56 -16.57 -1.32
N LYS A 10 -7.39 -17.80 -0.87
CA LYS A 10 -7.41 -18.09 0.56
C LYS A 10 -5.97 -18.06 1.09
N LEU A 11 -5.60 -16.94 1.68
CA LEU A 11 -4.25 -16.71 2.21
C LEU A 11 -4.17 -16.88 3.73
N ALA A 12 -5.31 -16.76 4.41
CA ALA A 12 -5.37 -16.84 5.87
C ALA A 12 -6.79 -17.21 6.30
N GLU A 13 -6.96 -17.45 7.58
CA GLU A 13 -8.27 -17.73 8.19
C GLU A 13 -8.84 -16.48 8.86
N GLY A 14 -10.17 -16.40 8.89
CA GLY A 14 -10.89 -15.36 9.62
C GLY A 14 -10.62 -13.94 9.15
N PRO A 15 -10.58 -12.99 10.09
CA PRO A 15 -10.42 -11.57 9.75
C PRO A 15 -9.11 -11.25 9.05
N LEU A 16 -8.09 -12.06 9.22
CA LEU A 16 -6.79 -11.85 8.59
C LEU A 16 -6.87 -12.02 7.07
N GLN A 17 -7.78 -12.85 6.58
CA GLN A 17 -7.99 -13.05 5.15
C GLN A 17 -8.36 -11.73 4.45
N GLU A 18 -9.22 -10.92 5.07
CA GLU A 18 -9.63 -9.63 4.53
C GLU A 18 -8.45 -8.67 4.43
N VAL A 19 -7.58 -8.68 5.45
CA VAL A 19 -6.38 -7.84 5.46
C VAL A 19 -5.47 -8.18 4.28
N TYR A 20 -5.19 -9.46 4.07
CA TYR A 20 -4.36 -9.90 2.95
C TYR A 20 -4.98 -9.53 1.60
N CYS A 21 -6.29 -9.70 1.45
CA CYS A 21 -6.95 -9.35 0.19
C CYS A 21 -6.82 -7.87 -0.13
N GLN A 22 -7.00 -7.01 0.87
CA GLN A 22 -6.88 -5.57 0.66
C GLN A 22 -5.43 -5.16 0.36
N ILE A 23 -4.46 -5.77 1.02
CA ILE A 23 -3.05 -5.52 0.73
C ILE A 23 -2.73 -5.89 -0.73
N LEU A 24 -3.18 -7.06 -1.19
CA LEU A 24 -2.93 -7.50 -2.55
C LEU A 24 -3.62 -6.60 -3.58
N ASP A 25 -4.83 -6.15 -3.30
CA ASP A 25 -5.54 -5.22 -4.18
C ASP A 25 -4.79 -3.88 -4.25
N ALA A 26 -4.26 -3.40 -3.14
CA ALA A 26 -3.43 -2.20 -3.12
C ALA A 26 -2.17 -2.38 -3.96
N CYS A 27 -1.51 -3.52 -3.82
CA CYS A 27 -0.30 -3.82 -4.60
C CYS A 27 -0.58 -3.85 -6.10
N LYS A 28 -1.72 -4.39 -6.52
CA LYS A 28 -2.13 -4.36 -7.93
C LYS A 28 -2.32 -2.94 -8.43
N SER A 29 -2.96 -2.09 -7.63
CA SER A 29 -3.19 -0.69 -7.99
C SER A 29 -1.86 0.07 -8.09
N ILE A 30 -0.95 -0.17 -7.16
CA ILE A 30 0.38 0.45 -7.16
C ILE A 30 1.17 0.00 -8.40
N SER A 31 1.16 -1.28 -8.70
CA SER A 31 1.85 -1.83 -9.88
C SER A 31 1.32 -1.19 -11.17
N HIS A 32 0.00 -1.06 -11.27
CA HIS A 32 -0.63 -0.41 -12.41
C HIS A 32 -0.18 1.05 -12.52
N TYR A 33 -0.23 1.78 -11.42
CA TYR A 33 0.19 3.18 -11.37
C TYR A 33 1.64 3.36 -11.82
N LEU A 34 2.56 2.56 -11.26
CA LEU A 34 3.98 2.66 -11.60
C LEU A 34 4.23 2.38 -13.08
N ARG A 35 3.52 1.40 -13.63
CA ARG A 35 3.69 1.01 -15.04
C ARG A 35 3.26 2.12 -15.99
N TYR A 36 2.17 2.79 -15.71
CA TYR A 36 1.62 3.80 -16.60
C TYR A 36 2.14 5.20 -16.34
N SER A 37 2.47 5.54 -15.09
CA SER A 37 3.00 6.85 -14.76
C SER A 37 4.42 7.05 -15.24
N THR A 38 5.27 6.03 -15.08
CA THR A 38 6.68 6.13 -15.50
C THR A 38 6.85 6.16 -17.01
N SER A 39 5.91 5.56 -17.76
CA SER A 39 5.98 5.52 -19.22
C SER A 39 5.64 6.84 -19.89
N SER A 40 4.95 7.75 -19.21
CA SER A 40 4.48 9.01 -19.78
C SER A 40 5.45 10.19 -19.55
N HIS A 41 6.54 9.98 -18.81
CA HIS A 41 7.40 11.08 -18.38
C HIS A 41 8.81 10.96 -18.91
N VAL A 42 9.00 11.52 -20.09
CA VAL A 42 10.31 11.68 -20.71
C VAL A 42 10.83 13.12 -20.50
N GLU A 43 10.16 13.91 -19.68
CA GLU A 43 10.39 15.34 -19.60
C GLU A 43 11.09 15.77 -18.29
N THR A 44 12.24 16.35 -18.38
CA THR A 44 13.05 17.11 -17.43
C THR A 44 13.26 16.60 -16.00
N GLU A 45 14.48 16.79 -15.48
CA GLU A 45 14.92 16.34 -14.15
C GLU A 45 14.06 16.86 -12.99
N ASN A 46 13.51 18.07 -13.09
CA ASN A 46 12.67 18.65 -12.04
C ASN A 46 11.32 17.95 -11.91
N VAL A 47 10.80 17.45 -13.03
CA VAL A 47 9.54 16.71 -13.05
C VAL A 47 9.72 15.34 -12.37
N TYR A 48 10.90 14.74 -12.46
CA TYR A 48 11.15 13.45 -11.82
C TYR A 48 11.15 13.55 -10.29
N GLY A 49 11.73 14.60 -9.71
CA GLY A 49 11.69 14.79 -8.28
C GLY A 49 10.27 14.97 -7.75
N GLU A 50 9.48 15.79 -8.42
CA GLU A 50 8.06 15.98 -8.06
C GLU A 50 7.24 14.72 -8.24
N LEU A 51 7.44 13.99 -9.33
CA LEU A 51 6.76 12.73 -9.59
C LEU A 51 7.09 11.65 -8.56
N GLN A 52 8.34 11.57 -8.15
CA GLN A 52 8.77 10.62 -7.14
C GLN A 52 8.09 10.92 -5.80
N LEU A 53 8.03 12.19 -5.41
CA LEU A 53 7.33 12.62 -4.20
C LEU A 53 5.83 12.35 -4.30
N ASP A 54 5.21 12.70 -5.43
CA ASP A 54 3.80 12.44 -5.67
C ASP A 54 3.50 10.93 -5.70
N GLY A 55 4.42 10.15 -6.24
CA GLY A 55 4.32 8.69 -6.27
C GLY A 55 4.30 8.10 -4.88
N ASP A 56 5.19 8.54 -3.99
CA ASP A 56 5.22 8.07 -2.60
C ASP A 56 3.93 8.43 -1.88
N LEU A 57 3.41 9.64 -2.06
CA LEU A 57 2.16 10.08 -1.47
C LEU A 57 0.96 9.32 -2.03
N LEU A 58 0.94 9.06 -3.32
CA LEU A 58 -0.17 8.35 -3.96
C LEU A 58 -0.19 6.89 -3.55
N THR A 59 0.96 6.22 -3.51
CA THR A 59 1.04 4.83 -3.07
C THR A 59 0.62 4.70 -1.61
N GLU A 60 1.01 5.64 -0.76
CA GLU A 60 0.56 5.69 0.63
C GLU A 60 -0.97 5.80 0.71
N LYS A 61 -1.58 6.69 -0.07
CA LYS A 61 -3.03 6.86 -0.11
C LYS A 61 -3.76 5.61 -0.58
N ILE A 62 -3.21 4.93 -1.58
CA ILE A 62 -3.78 3.67 -2.08
C ILE A 62 -3.80 2.64 -0.96
N ILE A 63 -2.72 2.51 -0.22
CA ILE A 63 -2.62 1.52 0.86
C ILE A 63 -3.57 1.87 2.01
N PHE A 64 -3.59 3.12 2.48
CA PHE A 64 -4.52 3.52 3.54
C PHE A 64 -5.97 3.30 3.12
N GLY A 65 -6.32 3.66 1.88
CA GLY A 65 -7.67 3.44 1.37
C GLY A 65 -8.07 1.96 1.34
N ALA A 66 -7.15 1.10 0.95
CA ALA A 66 -7.37 -0.34 0.94
C ALA A 66 -7.52 -0.90 2.36
N LEU A 67 -6.62 -0.53 3.26
CA LEU A 67 -6.65 -1.00 4.64
C LEU A 67 -7.91 -0.54 5.39
N GLN A 68 -8.43 0.64 5.06
CA GLN A 68 -9.68 1.11 5.66
C GLN A 68 -10.87 0.22 5.33
N LYS A 69 -10.85 -0.42 4.18
CA LYS A 69 -11.90 -1.35 3.75
C LYS A 69 -11.86 -2.68 4.49
N ALA A 70 -10.74 -3.02 5.11
CA ALA A 70 -10.62 -4.22 5.92
C ALA A 70 -11.05 -3.88 7.35
N SER A 71 -12.26 -4.28 7.72
CA SER A 71 -12.86 -3.92 9.02
C SER A 71 -12.03 -4.38 10.22
N SER A 72 -11.19 -5.39 10.04
CA SER A 72 -10.34 -5.92 11.09
C SER A 72 -9.06 -5.09 11.31
N VAL A 73 -8.79 -4.07 10.48
CA VAL A 73 -7.62 -3.22 10.66
C VAL A 73 -7.99 -2.03 11.56
N PHE A 74 -7.43 -2.02 12.75
CA PHE A 74 -7.62 -0.93 13.72
C PHE A 74 -6.93 0.35 13.28
N GLY A 75 -5.72 0.23 12.76
CA GLY A 75 -4.94 1.39 12.33
C GLY A 75 -3.72 0.96 11.54
N ALA A 76 -3.04 1.95 10.97
CA ALA A 76 -1.86 1.70 10.17
C ALA A 76 -0.83 2.80 10.36
N VAL A 77 0.44 2.44 10.15
CA VAL A 77 1.57 3.36 10.22
C VAL A 77 2.38 3.20 8.94
N SER A 78 2.57 4.30 8.24
CA SER A 78 3.44 4.36 7.06
C SER A 78 4.82 4.86 7.44
N GLU A 79 5.86 4.39 6.76
CA GLU A 79 7.20 4.95 6.89
C GLU A 79 7.20 6.46 6.57
N GLU A 80 6.38 6.86 5.59
CA GLU A 80 6.28 8.26 5.16
C GLU A 80 5.48 9.13 6.15
N THR A 81 4.65 8.51 6.97
CA THR A 81 3.85 9.17 8.00
C THR A 81 3.96 8.35 9.28
N PRO A 82 5.00 8.58 10.11
CA PRO A 82 5.31 7.70 11.25
C PRO A 82 4.40 7.92 12.46
N GLN A 83 3.13 8.15 12.23
CA GLN A 83 2.12 8.25 13.27
C GLN A 83 1.00 7.29 12.93
N MET A 84 0.43 6.66 13.94
CA MET A 84 -0.68 5.73 13.70
C MET A 84 -1.92 6.47 13.22
N VAL A 85 -2.42 6.07 12.06
CA VAL A 85 -3.68 6.55 11.51
C VAL A 85 -4.77 5.57 11.91
N PRO A 86 -5.75 5.98 12.72
CA PRO A 86 -6.86 5.09 13.09
C PRO A 86 -7.77 4.86 11.90
N LEU A 87 -8.19 3.62 11.68
CA LEU A 87 -9.02 3.24 10.54
C LEU A 87 -10.38 2.67 10.98
N ASN A 88 -10.38 1.56 11.71
CA ASN A 88 -11.62 0.91 12.15
C ASN A 88 -11.53 0.63 13.65
N GLN A 89 -12.37 1.27 14.42
CA GLN A 89 -12.32 1.25 15.89
C GLN A 89 -12.39 -0.18 16.46
N GLU A 90 -13.17 -1.04 15.83
CA GLU A 90 -13.36 -2.42 16.27
C GLU A 90 -12.30 -3.39 15.70
N GLY A 91 -11.33 -2.88 14.96
CA GLY A 91 -10.29 -3.70 14.36
C GLY A 91 -9.33 -4.26 15.40
N GLU A 92 -8.76 -5.43 15.10
CA GLU A 92 -7.81 -6.10 15.98
C GLU A 92 -6.37 -6.10 15.44
N TYR A 93 -6.14 -5.64 14.21
CA TYR A 93 -4.82 -5.63 13.60
C TYR A 93 -4.30 -4.22 13.37
N ILE A 94 -3.00 -4.08 13.51
CA ILE A 94 -2.26 -2.87 13.15
C ILE A 94 -1.34 -3.25 12.00
N VAL A 95 -1.34 -2.44 10.93
CA VAL A 95 -0.49 -2.68 9.77
C VAL A 95 0.56 -1.59 9.70
N THR A 96 1.81 -1.99 9.62
CA THR A 96 2.93 -1.08 9.35
C THR A 96 3.40 -1.33 7.93
N PHE A 97 3.79 -0.27 7.22
CA PHE A 97 4.19 -0.46 5.84
C PHE A 97 5.17 0.60 5.34
N ASP A 98 6.00 0.17 4.41
CA ASP A 98 6.76 1.05 3.51
C ASP A 98 6.02 1.02 2.17
N PRO A 99 5.42 2.12 1.74
CA PRO A 99 4.59 2.10 0.52
C PRO A 99 5.40 1.77 -0.73
N LEU A 100 6.65 2.20 -0.78
CA LEU A 100 7.45 2.00 -1.98
C LEU A 100 8.93 1.96 -1.63
N ASP A 101 9.39 0.80 -1.18
CA ASP A 101 10.80 0.55 -0.89
C ASP A 101 11.62 0.60 -2.18
N GLY A 102 12.67 1.39 -2.18
CA GLY A 102 13.49 1.61 -3.37
C GLY A 102 12.96 2.70 -4.29
N SER A 103 12.11 3.61 -3.80
CA SER A 103 11.53 4.68 -4.62
C SER A 103 12.59 5.55 -5.28
N SER A 104 13.76 5.71 -4.66
CA SER A 104 14.86 6.50 -5.21
C SER A 104 15.46 5.90 -6.49
N VAL A 105 15.21 4.63 -6.80
CA VAL A 105 15.74 3.94 -7.97
C VAL A 105 14.68 3.62 -9.02
N VAL A 106 13.45 4.11 -8.86
CA VAL A 106 12.37 3.91 -9.83
C VAL A 106 12.78 4.40 -11.22
N GLU A 107 13.44 5.56 -11.28
CA GLU A 107 13.87 6.16 -12.53
C GLU A 107 14.95 5.34 -13.24
N ALA A 108 15.73 4.58 -12.48
CA ALA A 108 16.75 3.69 -13.05
C ALA A 108 16.16 2.37 -13.54
N ASN A 109 14.84 2.23 -13.51
CA ASN A 109 14.13 1.02 -13.92
C ASN A 109 14.56 -0.21 -13.11
N MET A 110 14.90 -0.01 -11.85
CA MET A 110 15.25 -1.08 -10.93
C MET A 110 14.00 -1.54 -10.17
N ALA A 111 14.05 -2.74 -9.63
CA ALA A 111 12.93 -3.31 -8.89
C ALA A 111 12.65 -2.50 -7.61
N VAL A 112 11.37 -2.30 -7.35
CA VAL A 112 10.87 -1.70 -6.11
C VAL A 112 9.82 -2.62 -5.49
N GLY A 113 9.49 -2.38 -4.25
CA GLY A 113 8.50 -3.20 -3.56
C GLY A 113 7.77 -2.43 -2.48
N SER A 114 6.67 -3.00 -2.03
CA SER A 114 5.96 -2.55 -0.83
C SER A 114 6.17 -3.56 0.28
N ILE A 115 6.43 -3.08 1.48
CA ILE A 115 6.73 -3.96 2.62
C ILE A 115 5.65 -3.76 3.67
N PHE A 116 5.10 -4.86 4.20
CA PHE A 116 4.01 -4.83 5.16
C PHE A 116 4.34 -5.66 6.39
N GLY A 117 4.04 -5.11 7.57
CA GLY A 117 4.01 -5.85 8.82
C GLY A 117 2.58 -5.87 9.35
N ILE A 118 2.12 -7.02 9.77
CA ILE A 118 0.76 -7.17 10.34
C ILE A 118 0.92 -7.62 11.79
N TRP A 119 0.34 -6.83 12.69
CA TRP A 119 0.50 -7.01 14.13
C TRP A 119 -0.88 -7.13 14.77
N LYS A 120 -1.03 -8.04 15.69
CA LYS A 120 -2.26 -8.13 16.46
C LYS A 120 -2.24 -7.12 17.61
N LYS A 121 -3.29 -6.32 17.68
CA LYS A 121 -3.44 -5.34 18.75
C LYS A 121 -3.62 -6.07 20.09
N ARG A 122 -2.96 -5.57 21.12
CA ARG A 122 -3.15 -6.11 22.47
C ARG A 122 -4.49 -5.64 23.04
N PRO A 123 -5.12 -6.46 23.90
CA PRO A 123 -6.43 -6.11 24.45
C PRO A 123 -6.46 -4.86 25.31
N ASP A 124 -5.34 -4.47 25.92
CA ASP A 124 -5.25 -3.29 26.80
C ASP A 124 -4.74 -2.01 26.12
#